data_1eee438adc8ba0fc9ec4cc03d8fbb469
#
_entry.id   1eee438adc8ba0fc9ec4cc03d8fbb469
#
_cell.length_a   1.000
_cell.length_b   1.000
_cell.length_c   1.000
_cell.angle_alpha   90.00
_cell.angle_beta   90.00
_cell.angle_gamma   90.00
#
_symmetry.space_group_name_H-M   'P 1'
#
loop_
_entity.id
_entity.type
_entity.pdbx_description
1 polymer ?
#
loop_
_entity_poly.entity_id
_entity_poly.type
_entity_poly.pdbx_seq_one_letter_code
_entity_poly.pdbx_strand_id
1 'polypeptide(L)'
;MFTRWSPELKDWLNRPGTKALQLGDLNYHVTVGPHQEALLSIASDIDNIIENGNVQKRSKKSTAALCTVDGIEFFAKHVRFTEKKFLFRLRYFVSPSRSYWTAVVADHLERAGLHTPKVLAAGDRRQFGLVSDSYIITEILHGADTADKTLRSQPNSTQLLSEAGVLLKRLHD
;
A
#
# COMPACT_ATOMS: atom_id res chain seq x y z
N MET A 1 -0.40 -11.87 -15.97
CA MET A 1 -0.51 -13.12 -15.19
C MET A 1 0.60 -13.11 -14.15
N PHE A 2 0.30 -12.70 -12.94
CA PHE A 2 1.33 -12.54 -11.89
C PHE A 2 1.58 -13.91 -11.27
N THR A 3 2.62 -14.54 -11.75
CA THR A 3 3.05 -15.85 -11.30
C THR A 3 4.29 -15.68 -10.46
N ARG A 4 4.21 -16.14 -9.20
CA ARG A 4 5.32 -16.30 -8.28
C ARG A 4 6.07 -15.02 -7.91
N TRP A 5 6.78 -15.05 -6.82
CA TRP A 5 7.74 -14.07 -6.32
C TRP A 5 8.61 -13.57 -7.49
N SER A 6 8.18 -12.46 -8.13
CA SER A 6 8.93 -11.89 -9.26
C SER A 6 10.27 -11.37 -8.77
N PRO A 7 11.27 -11.22 -9.66
CA PRO A 7 12.54 -10.60 -9.32
C PRO A 7 12.36 -9.24 -8.64
N GLU A 8 11.48 -8.39 -9.16
CA GLU A 8 11.19 -7.05 -8.64
C GLU A 8 10.66 -7.09 -7.20
N LEU A 9 9.80 -8.08 -6.89
CA LEU A 9 9.32 -8.26 -5.52
C LEU A 9 10.45 -8.73 -4.60
N LYS A 10 11.29 -9.67 -5.05
CA LYS A 10 12.45 -10.11 -4.28
C LYS A 10 13.42 -8.96 -4.02
N ASP A 11 13.65 -8.13 -5.02
CA ASP A 11 14.48 -6.93 -4.89
C ASP A 11 13.88 -5.96 -3.88
N TRP A 12 12.57 -5.72 -3.92
CA TRP A 12 11.90 -4.87 -2.95
C TRP A 12 11.99 -5.44 -1.52
N LEU A 13 11.77 -6.74 -1.34
CA LEU A 13 11.84 -7.42 -0.04
C LEU A 13 13.24 -7.44 0.56
N ASN A 14 14.27 -7.51 -0.28
CA ASN A 14 15.69 -7.56 0.13
C ASN A 14 16.37 -6.18 0.03
N ARG A 15 15.60 -5.13 -0.22
CA ARG A 15 16.12 -3.77 -0.35
C ARG A 15 16.84 -3.36 0.94
N PRO A 16 18.03 -2.73 0.85
CA PRO A 16 18.64 -2.07 1.99
C PRO A 16 17.64 -1.08 2.61
N GLY A 17 17.42 -1.20 3.91
CA GLY A 17 16.43 -0.36 4.62
C GLY A 17 15.01 -0.94 4.68
N THR A 18 14.81 -2.21 4.31
CA THR A 18 13.58 -2.95 4.66
C THR A 18 13.89 -4.10 5.62
N LYS A 19 12.95 -4.41 6.50
CA LYS A 19 13.05 -5.52 7.45
C LYS A 19 11.77 -6.34 7.44
N ALA A 20 11.94 -7.65 7.33
CA ALA A 20 10.84 -8.59 7.54
C ALA A 20 10.54 -8.71 9.04
N LEU A 21 9.26 -8.67 9.39
CA LEU A 21 8.77 -8.80 10.75
C LEU A 21 7.58 -9.74 10.76
N GLN A 22 7.52 -10.57 11.79
CA GLN A 22 6.36 -11.39 12.09
C GLN A 22 5.79 -10.97 13.44
N LEU A 23 4.54 -10.52 13.44
CA LEU A 23 3.79 -10.10 14.61
C LEU A 23 2.54 -10.96 14.73
N GLY A 24 2.63 -12.02 15.55
CA GLY A 24 1.58 -13.03 15.63
C GLY A 24 1.39 -13.74 14.29
N ASP A 25 0.19 -13.61 13.72
CA ASP A 25 -0.22 -14.17 12.42
C ASP A 25 0.00 -13.20 11.24
N LEU A 26 0.54 -12.02 11.52
CA LEU A 26 0.83 -10.98 10.53
C LEU A 26 2.31 -11.03 10.11
N ASN A 27 2.54 -11.06 8.82
CA ASN A 27 3.86 -10.93 8.21
C ASN A 27 3.97 -9.55 7.56
N TYR A 28 4.93 -8.75 7.98
CA TYR A 28 5.20 -7.42 7.45
C TYR A 28 6.60 -7.30 6.88
N HIS A 29 6.73 -6.43 5.88
CA HIS A 29 7.98 -5.80 5.51
C HIS A 29 7.86 -4.31 5.81
N VAL A 30 8.74 -3.82 6.66
CA VAL A 30 8.74 -2.45 7.17
C VAL A 30 9.98 -1.73 6.68
N THR A 31 9.84 -0.48 6.25
CA THR A 31 10.99 0.38 5.94
C THR A 31 11.69 0.75 7.25
N VAL A 32 12.98 0.46 7.31
CA VAL A 32 13.84 0.83 8.46
C VAL A 32 14.10 2.33 8.38
N GLY A 33 13.83 3.05 9.46
CA GLY A 33 14.01 4.49 9.52
C GLY A 33 13.69 5.05 10.91
N PRO A 34 13.69 6.37 11.07
CA PRO A 34 13.48 7.02 12.37
C PRO A 34 12.13 6.67 13.02
N HIS A 35 11.17 6.18 12.25
CA HIS A 35 9.82 5.81 12.72
C HIS A 35 9.63 4.30 12.91
N GLN A 36 10.71 3.50 12.93
CA GLN A 36 10.59 2.05 12.98
C GLN A 36 9.84 1.55 14.21
N GLU A 37 10.08 2.12 15.40
CA GLU A 37 9.40 1.70 16.63
C GLU A 37 7.90 2.01 16.57
N ALA A 38 7.54 3.20 16.09
CA ALA A 38 6.15 3.57 15.87
C ALA A 38 5.47 2.65 14.82
N LEU A 39 6.15 2.31 13.74
CA LEU A 39 5.65 1.36 12.74
C LEU A 39 5.44 -0.05 13.33
N LEU A 40 6.27 -0.47 14.28
CA LEU A 40 6.07 -1.73 15.01
C LEU A 40 4.83 -1.68 15.89
N SER A 41 4.64 -0.59 16.62
CA SER A 41 3.43 -0.37 17.43
C SER A 41 2.18 -0.35 16.54
N ILE A 42 2.23 0.39 15.41
CA ILE A 42 1.15 0.44 14.43
C ILE A 42 0.84 -0.95 13.87
N ALA A 43 1.87 -1.71 13.48
CA ALA A 43 1.68 -3.03 12.88
C ALA A 43 1.09 -4.04 13.87
N SER A 44 1.37 -3.91 15.16
CA SER A 44 0.83 -4.81 16.20
C SER A 44 -0.67 -4.64 16.43
N ASP A 45 -1.22 -3.45 16.21
CA ASP A 45 -2.65 -3.13 16.45
C ASP A 45 -3.33 -2.46 15.25
N ILE A 46 -2.90 -2.82 14.04
CA ILE A 46 -3.30 -2.16 12.79
C ILE A 46 -4.82 -2.16 12.56
N ASP A 47 -5.52 -3.24 12.94
CA ASP A 47 -6.96 -3.33 12.76
C ASP A 47 -7.69 -2.28 13.58
N ASN A 48 -7.33 -2.14 14.86
CA ASN A 48 -7.91 -1.17 15.77
C ASN A 48 -7.55 0.27 15.36
N ILE A 49 -6.32 0.50 14.95
CA ILE A 49 -5.86 1.81 14.47
C ILE A 49 -6.65 2.25 13.24
N ILE A 50 -6.89 1.36 12.27
CA ILE A 50 -7.67 1.66 11.07
C ILE A 50 -9.15 1.91 11.42
N GLU A 51 -9.73 1.12 12.33
CA GLU A 51 -11.12 1.28 12.74
C GLU A 51 -11.37 2.59 13.48
N ASN A 52 -10.42 3.06 14.28
CA ASN A 52 -10.49 4.32 15.04
C ASN A 52 -9.93 5.52 14.27
N GLY A 53 -9.30 5.32 13.13
CA GLY A 53 -8.78 6.38 12.28
C GLY A 53 -9.87 7.16 11.55
N ASN A 54 -9.46 8.24 10.87
CA ASN A 54 -10.35 9.00 9.98
C ASN A 54 -10.60 8.20 8.70
N VAL A 55 -11.67 7.41 8.69
CA VAL A 55 -12.00 6.50 7.59
C VAL A 55 -12.41 7.26 6.35
N GLN A 56 -11.58 7.21 5.30
CA GLN A 56 -11.79 7.85 4.01
C GLN A 56 -12.67 7.00 3.08
N LYS A 57 -12.55 5.68 3.20
CA LYS A 57 -13.32 4.73 2.41
C LYS A 57 -13.55 3.43 3.18
N ARG A 58 -14.80 2.99 3.23
CA ARG A 58 -15.19 1.70 3.82
C ARG A 58 -16.05 0.92 2.84
N SER A 59 -15.70 -0.34 2.63
CA SER A 59 -16.49 -1.31 1.87
C SER A 59 -16.40 -2.69 2.53
N LYS A 60 -17.22 -3.63 2.10
CA LYS A 60 -17.09 -5.03 2.56
C LYS A 60 -15.68 -5.61 2.32
N LYS A 61 -15.01 -5.16 1.26
CA LYS A 61 -13.72 -5.72 0.80
C LYS A 61 -12.50 -4.93 1.30
N SER A 62 -12.66 -3.69 1.71
CA SER A 62 -11.52 -2.86 2.13
C SER A 62 -11.93 -1.68 2.98
N THR A 63 -11.06 -1.28 3.87
CA THR A 63 -11.12 -0.03 4.63
C THR A 63 -9.84 0.75 4.36
N ALA A 64 -9.94 2.05 4.22
CA ALA A 64 -8.83 2.96 4.09
C ALA A 64 -9.05 4.16 5.01
N ALA A 65 -8.05 4.49 5.81
CA ALA A 65 -8.12 5.53 6.82
C ALA A 65 -6.85 6.37 6.87
N LEU A 66 -7.01 7.62 7.27
CA LEU A 66 -5.92 8.47 7.76
C LEU A 66 -5.81 8.21 9.27
N CYS A 67 -4.62 7.89 9.72
CA CYS A 67 -4.33 7.50 11.09
C CYS A 67 -3.21 8.35 11.65
N THR A 68 -3.24 8.54 12.97
CA THR A 68 -2.15 9.21 13.71
C THR A 68 -1.80 8.37 14.92
N VAL A 69 -0.52 8.02 15.05
CA VAL A 69 0.02 7.30 16.22
C VAL A 69 1.32 7.96 16.61
N ASP A 70 1.45 8.34 17.89
CA ASP A 70 2.62 9.00 18.45
C ASP A 70 3.04 10.27 17.66
N GLY A 71 2.04 11.02 17.16
CA GLY A 71 2.27 12.23 16.37
C GLY A 71 2.67 11.97 14.91
N ILE A 72 2.74 10.73 14.50
CA ILE A 72 3.04 10.35 13.11
C ILE A 72 1.74 10.13 12.36
N GLU A 73 1.55 10.89 11.29
CA GLU A 73 0.41 10.74 10.39
C GLU A 73 0.74 9.81 9.23
N PHE A 74 -0.16 8.91 8.92
CA PHE A 74 -0.01 7.96 7.82
C PHE A 74 -1.36 7.55 7.23
N PHE A 75 -1.32 7.07 6.01
CA PHE A 75 -2.47 6.44 5.37
C PHE A 75 -2.35 4.93 5.47
N ALA A 76 -3.39 4.28 5.98
CA ALA A 76 -3.45 2.83 6.08
C ALA A 76 -4.61 2.28 5.27
N LYS A 77 -4.37 1.15 4.58
CA LYS A 77 -5.40 0.44 3.84
C LYS A 77 -5.37 -1.03 4.18
N HIS A 78 -6.51 -1.52 4.60
CA HIS A 78 -6.81 -2.93 4.86
C HIS A 78 -7.65 -3.50 3.70
N VAL A 79 -7.28 -4.65 3.18
CA VAL A 79 -8.04 -5.40 2.17
C VAL A 79 -8.37 -6.78 2.71
N ARG A 80 -9.67 -7.09 2.81
CA ARG A 80 -10.20 -8.36 3.31
C ARG A 80 -10.34 -9.34 2.15
N PHE A 81 -9.72 -10.50 2.28
CA PHE A 81 -9.81 -11.59 1.29
C PHE A 81 -10.84 -12.65 1.66
N THR A 82 -11.27 -12.69 2.90
CA THR A 82 -12.34 -13.58 3.39
C THR A 82 -13.65 -13.39 2.64
N GLU A 83 -13.93 -12.15 2.20
CA GLU A 83 -15.09 -11.80 1.38
C GLU A 83 -15.00 -12.26 -0.09
N LYS A 84 -13.90 -12.90 -0.47
CA LYS A 84 -13.66 -13.35 -1.84
C LYS A 84 -13.90 -14.85 -1.97
N LYS A 85 -14.35 -15.28 -3.18
CA LYS A 85 -14.53 -16.69 -3.49
C LYS A 85 -13.24 -17.48 -3.21
N PHE A 86 -13.37 -18.67 -2.65
CA PHE A 86 -12.25 -19.54 -2.27
C PHE A 86 -11.21 -19.74 -3.41
N LEU A 87 -11.68 -19.99 -4.64
CA LEU A 87 -10.80 -20.14 -5.81
C LEU A 87 -9.95 -18.89 -6.09
N PHE A 88 -10.49 -17.70 -5.79
CA PHE A 88 -9.72 -16.47 -5.91
C PHE A 88 -8.62 -16.38 -4.83
N ARG A 89 -8.86 -16.91 -3.63
CA ARG A 89 -7.88 -16.94 -2.54
C ARG A 89 -6.76 -17.92 -2.81
N LEU A 90 -7.04 -19.06 -3.48
CA LEU A 90 -6.03 -20.05 -3.87
C LEU A 90 -4.90 -19.45 -4.72
N ARG A 91 -5.19 -18.42 -5.52
CA ARG A 91 -4.16 -17.69 -6.27
C ARG A 91 -3.08 -17.12 -5.37
N TYR A 92 -3.43 -16.71 -4.14
CA TYR A 92 -2.51 -16.11 -3.18
C TYR A 92 -1.83 -17.14 -2.28
N PHE A 93 -2.08 -18.42 -2.46
CA PHE A 93 -1.36 -19.47 -1.73
C PHE A 93 0.14 -19.46 -2.07
N VAL A 94 0.45 -19.23 -3.34
CA VAL A 94 1.84 -19.22 -3.86
C VAL A 94 2.30 -17.85 -4.35
N SER A 95 1.45 -16.84 -4.29
CA SER A 95 1.77 -15.48 -4.74
C SER A 95 1.64 -14.48 -3.59
N PRO A 96 2.41 -13.38 -3.65
CA PRO A 96 2.31 -12.31 -2.68
C PRO A 96 0.94 -11.66 -2.68
N SER A 97 0.57 -11.08 -1.54
CA SER A 97 -0.68 -10.35 -1.40
C SER A 97 -0.66 -9.04 -2.21
N ARG A 98 -1.82 -8.42 -2.32
CA ARG A 98 -1.97 -7.19 -3.10
C ARG A 98 -1.17 -6.01 -2.52
N SER A 99 -0.96 -5.96 -1.21
CA SER A 99 -0.15 -4.91 -0.57
C SER A 99 1.30 -4.94 -1.02
N TYR A 100 1.91 -6.12 -1.09
CA TYR A 100 3.26 -6.27 -1.60
C TYR A 100 3.39 -5.81 -3.06
N TRP A 101 2.42 -6.14 -3.91
CA TRP A 101 2.41 -5.65 -5.28
C TRP A 101 2.25 -4.13 -5.36
N THR A 102 1.42 -3.55 -4.50
CA THR A 102 1.27 -2.10 -4.43
C THR A 102 2.59 -1.45 -4.02
N ALA A 103 3.32 -2.05 -3.08
CA ALA A 103 4.62 -1.55 -2.64
C ALA A 103 5.68 -1.61 -3.77
N VAL A 104 5.73 -2.71 -4.51
CA VAL A 104 6.63 -2.85 -5.68
C VAL A 104 6.31 -1.80 -6.75
N VAL A 105 5.02 -1.61 -7.05
CA VAL A 105 4.60 -0.59 -8.04
C VAL A 105 4.96 0.81 -7.57
N ALA A 106 4.74 1.14 -6.30
CA ALA A 106 5.13 2.44 -5.75
C ALA A 106 6.64 2.68 -5.85
N ASP A 107 7.45 1.67 -5.52
CA ASP A 107 8.92 1.73 -5.66
C ASP A 107 9.36 1.93 -7.13
N HIS A 108 8.69 1.26 -8.05
CA HIS A 108 8.97 1.39 -9.48
C HIS A 108 8.65 2.81 -9.99
N LEU A 109 7.50 3.35 -9.58
CA LEU A 109 7.10 4.72 -9.90
C LEU A 109 8.08 5.74 -9.34
N GLU A 110 8.52 5.56 -8.08
CA GLU A 110 9.52 6.44 -7.44
C GLU A 110 10.84 6.42 -8.21
N ARG A 111 11.33 5.25 -8.61
CA ARG A 111 12.54 5.10 -9.44
C ARG A 111 12.39 5.74 -10.83
N ALA A 112 11.18 5.75 -11.38
CA ALA A 112 10.86 6.45 -12.62
C ALA A 112 10.76 7.99 -12.44
N GLY A 113 11.03 8.51 -11.24
CA GLY A 113 10.96 9.94 -10.93
C GLY A 113 9.53 10.46 -10.73
N LEU A 114 8.57 9.59 -10.47
CA LEU A 114 7.19 9.97 -10.17
C LEU A 114 7.00 10.07 -8.65
N HIS A 115 6.41 11.19 -8.21
CA HIS A 115 6.08 11.36 -6.80
C HIS A 115 4.94 10.44 -6.41
N THR A 116 5.23 9.44 -5.60
CA THR A 116 4.25 8.53 -5.01
C THR A 116 4.34 8.59 -3.49
N PRO A 117 3.26 8.27 -2.77
CA PRO A 117 3.33 8.09 -1.33
C PRO A 117 4.36 6.99 -1.01
N LYS A 118 5.34 7.31 -0.16
CA LYS A 118 6.34 6.32 0.24
C LYS A 118 5.68 5.21 1.03
N VAL A 119 5.99 3.97 0.70
CA VAL A 119 5.49 2.81 1.42
C VAL A 119 6.31 2.63 2.69
N LEU A 120 5.66 2.75 3.82
CA LEU A 120 6.26 2.56 5.15
C LEU A 120 6.22 1.10 5.58
N ALA A 121 5.11 0.42 5.29
CA ALA A 121 4.98 -1.01 5.54
C ALA A 121 3.99 -1.67 4.57
N ALA A 122 4.26 -2.92 4.23
CA ALA A 122 3.33 -3.80 3.54
C ALA A 122 3.31 -5.17 4.21
N GLY A 123 2.13 -5.75 4.37
CA GLY A 123 2.00 -7.01 5.06
C GLY A 123 0.74 -7.79 4.69
N ASP A 124 0.72 -9.05 5.13
CA ASP A 124 -0.46 -9.89 5.02
C ASP A 124 -0.62 -10.82 6.23
N ARG A 125 -1.85 -11.18 6.50
CA ARG A 125 -2.24 -12.24 7.43
C ARG A 125 -2.58 -13.48 6.63
N ARG A 126 -2.07 -14.63 7.05
CA ARG A 126 -2.32 -15.91 6.39
C ARG A 126 -2.91 -16.92 7.35
N GLN A 127 -3.96 -17.59 6.88
CA GLN A 127 -4.58 -18.72 7.58
C GLN A 127 -4.47 -19.95 6.66
N PHE A 128 -3.81 -21.00 7.12
CA PHE A 128 -3.54 -22.21 6.33
C PHE A 128 -2.86 -21.90 4.98
N GLY A 129 -1.92 -20.93 4.98
CA GLY A 129 -1.22 -20.48 3.76
C GLY A 129 -2.02 -19.55 2.85
N LEU A 130 -3.32 -19.39 3.05
CA LEU A 130 -4.19 -18.51 2.27
C LEU A 130 -4.20 -17.12 2.88
N VAL A 131 -4.04 -16.09 2.06
CA VAL A 131 -4.19 -14.70 2.50
C VAL A 131 -5.62 -14.46 2.96
N SER A 132 -5.79 -14.07 4.20
CA SER A 132 -7.06 -13.61 4.78
C SER A 132 -7.18 -12.09 4.69
N ASP A 133 -6.10 -11.38 4.98
CA ASP A 133 -6.05 -9.92 5.04
C ASP A 133 -4.73 -9.41 4.46
N SER A 134 -4.75 -8.18 3.99
CA SER A 134 -3.57 -7.53 3.41
C SER A 134 -3.58 -6.05 3.78
N TYR A 135 -2.45 -5.54 4.24
CA TYR A 135 -2.28 -4.20 4.78
C TYR A 135 -1.18 -3.45 4.05
N ILE A 136 -1.40 -2.18 3.79
CA ILE A 136 -0.38 -1.27 3.32
C ILE A 136 -0.45 0.03 4.10
N ILE A 137 0.70 0.53 4.52
CA ILE A 137 0.88 1.78 5.26
C ILE A 137 1.78 2.66 4.41
N THR A 138 1.34 3.88 4.16
CA THR A 138 2.09 4.86 3.36
C THR A 138 2.15 6.20 4.06
N GLU A 139 3.13 6.99 3.71
CA GLU A 139 3.14 8.42 4.05
C GLU A 139 1.91 9.13 3.47
N ILE A 140 1.53 10.25 4.09
CA ILE A 140 0.50 11.14 3.58
C ILE A 140 1.16 12.15 2.63
N LEU A 141 0.60 12.31 1.43
CA LEU A 141 0.96 13.40 0.54
C LEU A 141 0.12 14.64 0.92
N HIS A 142 0.72 15.53 1.70
CA HIS A 142 0.08 16.78 2.05
C HIS A 142 -0.06 17.69 0.81
N GLY A 143 -1.22 18.34 0.69
CA GLY A 143 -1.49 19.24 -0.43
C GLY A 143 -1.81 18.57 -1.76
N ALA A 144 -1.84 17.23 -1.81
CA ALA A 144 -2.24 16.50 -3.01
C ALA A 144 -3.77 16.39 -3.09
N ASP A 145 -4.33 16.79 -4.22
CA ASP A 145 -5.73 16.56 -4.55
C ASP A 145 -5.89 15.40 -5.54
N THR A 146 -7.07 14.78 -5.54
CA THR A 146 -7.37 13.77 -6.55
C THR A 146 -7.56 14.44 -7.92
N ALA A 147 -7.12 13.76 -8.98
CA ALA A 147 -7.30 14.27 -10.36
C ALA A 147 -8.77 14.62 -10.66
N ASP A 148 -9.72 13.83 -10.15
CA ASP A 148 -11.16 14.10 -10.30
C ASP A 148 -11.57 15.44 -9.65
N LYS A 149 -11.08 15.72 -8.43
CA LYS A 149 -11.36 16.98 -7.73
C LYS A 149 -10.75 18.17 -8.48
N THR A 150 -9.50 18.03 -8.91
CA THR A 150 -8.79 19.08 -9.67
C THR A 150 -9.46 19.35 -11.02
N LEU A 151 -9.84 18.30 -11.75
CA LEU A 151 -10.56 18.43 -13.02
C LEU A 151 -11.92 19.11 -12.88
N ARG A 152 -12.64 18.86 -11.79
CA ARG A 152 -13.94 19.53 -11.51
C ARG A 152 -13.78 20.98 -11.10
N SER A 153 -12.68 21.33 -10.45
CA SER A 153 -12.41 22.69 -9.98
C SER A 153 -11.78 23.60 -11.05
N GLN A 154 -11.15 23.02 -12.08
CA GLN A 154 -10.46 23.75 -13.15
C GLN A 154 -11.05 23.39 -14.52
N PRO A 155 -11.98 24.19 -15.07
CA PRO A 155 -12.63 23.91 -16.36
C PRO A 155 -11.66 23.89 -17.55
N ASN A 156 -10.47 24.49 -17.45
CA ASN A 156 -9.42 24.45 -18.47
C ASN A 156 -8.31 23.43 -18.14
N SER A 157 -8.68 22.17 -18.13
CA SER A 157 -7.81 21.05 -17.73
C SER A 157 -6.83 20.58 -18.82
N THR A 158 -6.67 21.29 -19.94
CA THR A 158 -5.78 20.91 -21.05
C THR A 158 -4.34 20.73 -20.58
N GLN A 159 -3.86 21.60 -19.69
CA GLN A 159 -2.51 21.50 -19.13
C GLN A 159 -2.38 20.24 -18.27
N LEU A 160 -3.34 19.97 -17.37
CA LEU A 160 -3.37 18.79 -16.52
C LEU A 160 -3.39 17.49 -17.33
N LEU A 161 -4.19 17.47 -18.41
CA LEU A 161 -4.25 16.32 -19.34
C LEU A 161 -2.94 16.13 -20.09
N SER A 162 -2.27 17.23 -20.49
CA SER A 162 -0.95 17.19 -21.13
C SER A 162 0.10 16.64 -20.18
N GLU A 163 0.13 17.13 -18.94
CA GLU A 163 1.06 16.63 -17.91
C GLU A 163 0.80 15.14 -17.59
N ALA A 164 -0.46 14.74 -17.46
CA ALA A 164 -0.84 13.34 -17.30
C ALA A 164 -0.39 12.47 -18.49
N GLY A 165 -0.48 12.99 -19.71
CA GLY A 165 0.00 12.33 -20.91
C GLY A 165 1.52 12.12 -20.90
N VAL A 166 2.29 13.14 -20.47
CA VAL A 166 3.75 13.04 -20.30
C VAL A 166 4.11 11.99 -19.23
N LEU A 167 3.38 11.96 -18.10
CA LEU A 167 3.59 10.96 -17.05
C LEU A 167 3.30 9.54 -17.54
N LEU A 168 2.19 9.35 -18.26
CA LEU A 168 1.83 8.05 -18.86
C LEU A 168 2.90 7.59 -19.86
N LYS A 169 3.44 8.49 -20.68
CA LYS A 169 4.53 8.15 -21.58
C LYS A 169 5.78 7.64 -20.83
N ARG A 170 6.21 8.33 -19.77
CA ARG A 170 7.34 7.89 -18.93
C ARG A 170 7.13 6.52 -18.26
N LEU A 171 5.89 6.08 -18.10
CA LEU A 171 5.57 4.75 -17.56
C LEU A 171 5.65 3.64 -18.61
N HIS A 172 5.61 3.99 -19.90
CA HIS A 172 5.66 3.04 -21.01
C HIS A 172 7.03 2.93 -21.68
N ASP A 173 7.90 3.92 -21.50
CA ASP A 173 9.31 3.89 -21.95
C ASP A 173 10.18 3.16 -20.90
#